data_ff8359483abaf29b0e521f277572c215
#
_entry.id   ff8359483abaf29b0e521f277572c215
#
_cell.length_a   1.000
_cell.length_b   1.000
_cell.length_c   1.000
_cell.angle_alpha   90.00
_cell.angle_beta   90.00
_cell.angle_gamma   90.00
#
_symmetry.space_group_name_H-M   'P 1'
#
loop_
_entity.id
_entity.type
_entity.pdbx_description
1 polymer ?
#
loop_
_entity_poly.entity_id
_entity_poly.type
_entity_poly.pdbx_seq_one_letter_code
_entity_poly.pdbx_strand_id
1 'polypeptide(L)'
;MEVIVDQHSPTPPYEQLRVQVLEGVRTGTLSPGDKLPTVRRLAEDLGLAPNTVARAYRELEQDEVIETRGRLGSFIAATGDPTHRQAQLAAVAYAERTRALGLPAHEALEIVTRALGIRA
;
A
#
# COMPACT_ATOMS: atom_id res chain seq x y z
N MET A 1 -2.15 -6.57 4.66
CA MET A 1 -0.82 -7.07 4.27
C MET A 1 -0.32 -8.03 5.33
N GLU A 2 -0.11 -9.26 4.95
CA GLU A 2 0.42 -10.26 5.87
C GLU A 2 1.90 -10.43 5.64
N VAL A 3 2.69 -10.22 6.69
CA VAL A 3 4.13 -10.37 6.67
C VAL A 3 4.53 -11.29 7.80
N ILE A 4 5.39 -12.24 7.50
CA ILE A 4 5.94 -13.15 8.50
C ILE A 4 7.44 -12.93 8.57
N VAL A 5 7.95 -12.61 9.76
CA VAL A 5 9.38 -12.40 9.98
C VAL A 5 9.93 -13.52 10.85
N ASP A 6 10.93 -14.21 10.32
CA ASP A 6 11.64 -15.25 11.06
C ASP A 6 12.90 -14.64 11.66
N GLN A 7 12.91 -14.50 12.99
CA GLN A 7 14.03 -13.91 13.73
C GLN A 7 15.27 -14.80 13.73
N HIS A 8 15.11 -16.07 13.40
CA HIS A 8 16.23 -17.02 13.35
C HIS A 8 16.82 -17.19 11.95
N SER A 9 16.22 -16.52 10.95
CA SER A 9 16.74 -16.54 9.59
C SER A 9 18.05 -15.75 9.49
N PRO A 10 19.02 -16.19 8.65
CA PRO A 10 20.21 -15.39 8.36
C PRO A 10 19.90 -14.11 7.62
N THR A 11 18.71 -14.00 7.00
CA THR A 11 18.28 -12.77 6.33
C THR A 11 17.76 -11.79 7.37
N PRO A 12 18.28 -10.55 7.39
CA PRO A 12 17.82 -9.55 8.35
C PRO A 12 16.32 -9.26 8.24
N PRO A 13 15.65 -8.93 9.36
CA PRO A 13 14.21 -8.66 9.33
C PRO A 13 13.77 -7.60 8.32
N TYR A 14 14.53 -6.50 8.16
CA TYR A 14 14.15 -5.47 7.18
C TYR A 14 14.15 -6.02 5.76
N GLU A 15 15.08 -6.91 5.44
CA GLU A 15 15.18 -7.53 4.12
C GLU A 15 14.04 -8.52 3.89
N GLN A 16 13.69 -9.29 4.93
CA GLN A 16 12.54 -10.18 4.86
C GLN A 16 11.26 -9.42 4.55
N LEU A 17 11.06 -8.28 5.22
CA LEU A 17 9.91 -7.41 4.98
C LEU A 17 9.93 -6.85 3.55
N ARG A 18 11.07 -6.32 3.12
CA ARG A 18 11.23 -5.76 1.77
C ARG A 18 10.89 -6.78 0.69
N VAL A 19 11.46 -7.97 0.81
CA VAL A 19 11.25 -9.05 -0.17
C VAL A 19 9.78 -9.47 -0.22
N GLN A 20 9.11 -9.56 0.92
CA GLN A 20 7.71 -9.95 0.96
C GLN A 20 6.79 -8.91 0.31
N VAL A 21 7.10 -7.63 0.46
CA VAL A 21 6.36 -6.57 -0.25
C VAL A 21 6.57 -6.69 -1.75
N LEU A 22 7.82 -6.85 -2.18
CA LEU A 22 8.13 -7.05 -3.61
C LEU A 22 7.40 -8.25 -4.18
N GLU A 23 7.40 -9.35 -3.46
CA GLU A 23 6.72 -10.58 -3.90
C GLU A 23 5.21 -10.38 -3.98
N GLY A 24 4.63 -9.65 -3.01
CA GLY A 24 3.21 -9.32 -3.03
C GLY A 24 2.82 -8.49 -4.25
N VAL A 25 3.66 -7.55 -4.63
CA VAL A 25 3.44 -6.74 -5.83
C VAL A 25 3.55 -7.61 -7.08
N ARG A 26 4.58 -8.46 -7.14
CA ARG A 26 4.80 -9.34 -8.29
C ARG A 26 3.65 -10.31 -8.51
N THR A 27 3.12 -10.88 -7.44
CA THR A 27 2.04 -11.89 -7.53
C THR A 27 0.64 -11.28 -7.58
N GLY A 28 0.52 -9.97 -7.41
CA GLY A 28 -0.78 -9.28 -7.40
C GLY A 28 -1.51 -9.32 -6.07
N THR A 29 -0.92 -9.90 -5.02
CA THR A 29 -1.48 -9.86 -3.67
C THR A 29 -1.54 -8.43 -3.15
N LEU A 30 -0.55 -7.62 -3.53
CA LEU A 30 -0.53 -6.18 -3.29
C LEU A 30 -0.70 -5.49 -4.63
N SER A 31 -1.72 -4.66 -4.75
CA SER A 31 -2.06 -3.96 -5.99
C SER A 31 -1.61 -2.51 -5.95
N PRO A 32 -1.32 -1.91 -7.12
CA PRO A 32 -1.02 -0.47 -7.17
C PRO A 32 -2.12 0.34 -6.49
N GLY A 33 -1.72 1.28 -5.65
CA GLY A 33 -2.64 2.13 -4.90
C GLY A 33 -3.06 1.56 -3.55
N ASP A 34 -2.72 0.32 -3.23
CA ASP A 34 -3.01 -0.25 -1.91
C ASP A 34 -2.24 0.52 -0.84
N LYS A 35 -2.93 0.86 0.24
CA LYS A 35 -2.32 1.57 1.36
C LYS A 35 -1.57 0.59 2.25
N LEU A 36 -0.34 0.95 2.59
CA LEU A 36 0.48 0.19 3.52
C LEU A 36 0.20 0.62 4.96
N PRO A 37 0.37 -0.28 5.93
CA PRO A 37 0.33 0.14 7.33
C PRO A 37 1.44 1.15 7.63
N THR A 38 1.24 1.98 8.65
CA THR A 38 2.28 2.90 9.08
C THR A 38 3.47 2.12 9.62
N VAL A 39 4.65 2.75 9.60
CA VAL A 39 5.86 2.14 10.17
C VAL A 39 5.62 1.70 11.61
N ARG A 40 5.01 2.57 12.42
CA ARG A 40 4.75 2.27 13.84
C ARG A 40 3.83 1.05 13.98
N ARG A 41 2.72 1.02 13.24
CA ARG A 41 1.75 -0.06 13.34
C ARG A 41 2.36 -1.40 12.91
N LEU A 42 3.07 -1.41 11.79
CA LEU A 42 3.68 -2.63 11.29
C LEU A 42 4.78 -3.13 12.25
N ALA A 43 5.56 -2.22 12.80
CA ALA A 43 6.58 -2.57 13.79
C ALA A 43 5.94 -3.23 15.01
N GLU A 44 4.84 -2.68 15.52
CA GLU A 44 4.10 -3.28 16.63
C GLU A 44 3.58 -4.67 16.27
N ASP A 45 2.98 -4.81 15.11
CA ASP A 45 2.38 -6.07 14.67
C ASP A 45 3.43 -7.17 14.49
N LEU A 46 4.63 -6.82 14.06
CA LEU A 46 5.71 -7.77 13.81
C LEU A 46 6.68 -7.94 14.97
N GLY A 47 6.55 -7.13 16.02
CA GLY A 47 7.51 -7.15 17.13
C GLY A 47 8.89 -6.66 16.73
N LEU A 48 8.98 -5.71 15.81
CA LEU A 48 10.23 -5.16 15.32
C LEU A 48 10.42 -3.72 15.81
N ALA A 49 11.68 -3.27 15.80
CA ALA A 49 11.98 -1.87 16.05
C ALA A 49 11.44 -1.03 14.90
N PRO A 50 10.89 0.18 15.17
CA PRO A 50 10.42 1.06 14.11
C PRO A 50 11.46 1.36 13.03
N ASN A 51 12.73 1.52 13.43
CA ASN A 51 13.81 1.78 12.47
C ASN A 51 14.01 0.65 11.46
N THR A 52 13.75 -0.58 11.87
CA THR A 52 13.85 -1.76 10.98
C THR A 52 12.80 -1.67 9.88
N VAL A 53 11.56 -1.36 10.24
CA VAL A 53 10.47 -1.20 9.28
C VAL A 53 10.71 0.03 8.41
N ALA A 54 11.15 1.14 9.01
CA ALA A 54 11.43 2.36 8.28
C ALA A 54 12.52 2.14 7.22
N ARG A 55 13.54 1.35 7.52
CA ARG A 55 14.59 1.00 6.57
C ARG A 55 14.03 0.27 5.36
N ALA A 56 13.19 -0.73 5.59
CA ALA A 56 12.56 -1.47 4.51
C ALA A 56 11.72 -0.54 3.62
N TYR A 57 10.94 0.34 4.24
CA TYR A 57 10.11 1.29 3.49
C TYR A 57 10.96 2.26 2.68
N ARG A 58 12.06 2.77 3.24
CA ARG A 58 12.95 3.67 2.49
C ARG A 58 13.54 3.00 1.26
N GLU A 59 13.99 1.75 1.40
CA GLU A 59 14.55 1.03 0.26
C GLU A 59 13.50 0.77 -0.82
N LEU A 60 12.28 0.39 -0.40
CA LEU A 60 11.16 0.20 -1.34
C LEU A 60 10.78 1.50 -2.05
N GLU A 61 10.84 2.63 -1.33
CA GLU A 61 10.55 3.93 -1.92
C GLU A 61 11.63 4.35 -2.91
N GLN A 62 12.91 4.10 -2.59
CA GLN A 62 14.03 4.36 -3.51
C GLN A 62 13.90 3.56 -4.79
N ASP A 63 13.40 2.34 -4.71
CA ASP A 63 13.18 1.47 -5.86
C ASP A 63 11.83 1.72 -6.55
N GLU A 64 11.12 2.73 -6.12
CA GLU A 64 9.82 3.13 -6.68
C GLU A 64 8.73 2.04 -6.57
N VAL A 65 8.89 1.15 -5.61
CA VAL A 65 7.89 0.11 -5.32
C VAL A 65 6.74 0.67 -4.49
N ILE A 66 7.06 1.59 -3.58
CA ILE A 66 6.07 2.31 -2.79
C ILE A 66 6.26 3.81 -2.94
N GLU A 67 5.23 4.56 -2.61
CA GLU A 67 5.29 6.03 -2.61
C GLU A 67 4.61 6.57 -1.35
N THR A 68 5.20 7.64 -0.81
CA THR A 68 4.67 8.32 0.37
C THR A 68 3.94 9.58 -0.07
N ARG A 69 2.76 9.82 0.49
CA ARG A 69 1.91 10.96 0.15
C ARG A 69 1.56 11.76 1.38
N GLY A 70 2.58 12.25 2.06
CA GLY A 70 2.42 13.10 3.23
C GLY A 70 1.50 12.48 4.27
N ARG A 71 0.43 13.18 4.62
CA ARG A 71 -0.51 12.75 5.64
C ARG A 71 -1.33 11.53 5.26
N LEU A 72 -1.44 11.23 3.99
CA LEU A 72 -2.21 10.09 3.53
C LEU A 72 -1.50 8.76 3.80
N GLY A 73 -0.17 8.78 3.94
CA GLY A 73 0.63 7.60 4.25
C GLY A 73 1.40 7.07 3.06
N SER A 74 1.74 5.80 3.14
CA SER A 74 2.51 5.12 2.09
C SER A 74 1.62 4.14 1.33
N PHE A 75 1.84 4.04 0.04
CA PHE A 75 1.02 3.25 -0.88
C PHE A 75 1.92 2.45 -1.80
N ILE A 76 1.41 1.31 -2.28
CA ILE A 76 2.05 0.61 -3.40
C ILE A 76 2.02 1.57 -4.59
N ALA A 77 3.18 1.77 -5.20
CA ALA A 77 3.33 2.75 -6.26
C ALA A 77 2.49 2.40 -7.48
N ALA A 78 1.99 3.43 -8.14
CA ALA A 78 1.31 3.28 -9.40
C ALA A 78 2.32 2.84 -10.46
N THR A 79 2.00 1.77 -11.20
CA THR A 79 2.83 1.29 -12.29
C THR A 79 2.13 1.60 -13.61
N GLY A 80 2.93 1.74 -14.68
CA GLY A 80 2.40 2.02 -16.01
C GLY A 80 2.66 3.44 -16.45
N ASP A 81 1.92 3.88 -17.44
CA ASP A 81 2.07 5.21 -18.01
C ASP A 81 1.49 6.31 -17.09
N PRO A 82 1.73 7.59 -17.41
CA PRO A 82 1.23 8.70 -16.58
C PRO A 82 -0.30 8.71 -16.44
N THR A 83 -1.03 8.22 -17.43
CA THR A 83 -2.49 8.16 -17.38
C THR A 83 -2.95 7.17 -16.31
N HIS A 84 -2.38 5.97 -16.30
CA HIS A 84 -2.68 4.96 -15.27
C HIS A 84 -2.30 5.45 -13.88
N ARG A 85 -1.14 6.10 -13.77
CA ARG A 85 -0.69 6.66 -12.50
C ARG A 85 -1.70 7.68 -11.96
N GLN A 86 -2.15 8.60 -12.79
CA GLN A 86 -3.11 9.62 -12.38
C GLN A 86 -4.45 9.01 -12.00
N ALA A 87 -4.90 8.01 -12.74
CA ALA A 87 -6.14 7.30 -12.42
C ALA A 87 -6.05 6.60 -11.06
N GLN A 88 -4.93 5.96 -10.76
CA GLN A 88 -4.71 5.31 -9.48
C GLN A 88 -4.67 6.32 -8.32
N LEU A 89 -4.05 7.48 -8.54
CA LEU A 89 -4.03 8.56 -7.55
C LEU A 89 -5.44 9.07 -7.27
N ALA A 90 -6.23 9.25 -8.33
CA ALA A 90 -7.62 9.69 -8.19
C ALA A 90 -8.46 8.66 -7.43
N ALA A 91 -8.23 7.37 -7.68
CA ALA A 91 -8.95 6.30 -6.99
C ALA A 91 -8.65 6.31 -5.48
N VAL A 92 -7.39 6.53 -5.10
CA VAL A 92 -7.01 6.62 -3.69
C VAL A 92 -7.67 7.84 -3.04
N ALA A 93 -7.67 8.98 -3.71
CA ALA A 93 -8.31 10.20 -3.21
C ALA A 93 -9.81 9.99 -3.00
N TYR A 94 -10.47 9.31 -3.94
CA TYR A 94 -11.88 8.97 -3.83
C TYR A 94 -12.15 8.07 -2.61
N ALA A 95 -11.33 7.02 -2.44
CA ALA A 95 -11.47 6.10 -1.32
C ALA A 95 -11.32 6.82 0.03
N GLU A 96 -10.33 7.71 0.15
CA GLU A 96 -10.12 8.48 1.38
C GLU A 96 -11.29 9.43 1.64
N ARG A 97 -11.80 10.11 0.60
CA ARG A 97 -12.92 11.03 0.75
C ARG A 97 -14.20 10.32 1.18
N THR A 98 -14.53 9.21 0.53
CA THR A 98 -15.74 8.45 0.88
C THR A 98 -15.66 7.86 2.27
N ARG A 99 -14.47 7.42 2.68
CA ARG A 99 -14.25 6.92 4.03
C ARG A 99 -14.44 8.03 5.06
N ALA A 100 -13.92 9.23 4.78
CA ALA A 100 -14.09 10.38 5.66
C ALA A 100 -15.56 10.80 5.80
N LEU A 101 -16.36 10.55 4.77
CA LEU A 101 -17.81 10.81 4.81
C LEU A 101 -18.59 9.70 5.51
N GLY A 102 -17.91 8.64 5.95
CA GLY A 102 -18.56 7.51 6.60
C GLY A 102 -19.29 6.58 5.66
N LEU A 103 -18.99 6.66 4.37
CA LEU A 103 -19.66 5.84 3.36
C LEU A 103 -19.05 4.44 3.33
N PRO A 104 -19.85 3.37 3.43
CA PRO A 104 -19.32 2.01 3.30
C PRO A 104 -18.73 1.76 1.92
N ALA A 105 -17.71 0.89 1.86
CA ALA A 105 -16.97 0.64 0.62
C ALA A 105 -17.87 0.17 -0.54
N HIS A 106 -18.86 -0.68 -0.25
CA HIS A 106 -19.75 -1.18 -1.29
C HIS A 106 -20.63 -0.08 -1.90
N GLU A 107 -21.05 0.91 -1.09
CA GLU A 107 -21.81 2.06 -1.61
C GLU A 107 -20.91 2.98 -2.42
N ALA A 108 -19.67 3.18 -1.97
CA ALA A 108 -18.69 3.96 -2.73
C ALA A 108 -18.42 3.32 -4.09
N LEU A 109 -18.34 1.99 -4.13
CA LEU A 109 -18.16 1.27 -5.38
C LEU A 109 -19.35 1.45 -6.32
N GLU A 110 -20.58 1.39 -5.81
CA GLU A 110 -21.77 1.62 -6.62
C GLU A 110 -21.78 3.01 -7.25
N ILE A 111 -21.43 4.03 -6.46
CA ILE A 111 -21.39 5.41 -6.92
C ILE A 111 -20.37 5.57 -8.05
N VAL A 112 -19.14 5.08 -7.85
CA VAL A 112 -18.09 5.25 -8.87
C VAL A 112 -18.39 4.42 -10.12
N THR A 113 -19.00 3.25 -9.96
CA THR A 113 -19.41 2.41 -11.08
C THR A 113 -20.39 3.16 -11.98
N ARG A 114 -21.37 3.85 -11.38
CA ARG A 114 -22.31 4.69 -12.14
C ARG A 114 -21.62 5.87 -12.78
N ALA A 115 -20.69 6.51 -12.07
CA ALA A 115 -19.96 7.65 -12.61
C ALA A 115 -19.13 7.26 -13.84
N LEU A 116 -18.61 6.02 -13.85
CA LEU A 116 -17.86 5.50 -14.98
C LEU A 116 -18.76 5.03 -16.14
N GLY A 117 -20.07 5.02 -15.94
CA GLY A 117 -21.00 4.56 -16.95
C GLY A 117 -21.08 3.04 -17.10
N ILE A 118 -20.58 2.32 -16.11
CA ILE A 118 -20.61 0.85 -16.11
C ILE A 118 -21.94 0.39 -15.53
N ARG A 119 -22.61 -0.52 -16.21
CA ARG A 119 -23.83 -1.14 -15.70
C ARG A 119 -23.47 -2.31 -14.81
N ALA A 120 -24.00 -2.29 -13.63
CA ALA A 120 -23.83 -3.40 -12.68
C ALA A 120 -24.71 -4.58 -13.06
#